data_524add59b9b1ed29e772bfbcfdf4581a
#
_entry.id   524add59b9b1ed29e772bfbcfdf4581a
#
_cell.length_a   1.000
_cell.length_b   1.000
_cell.length_c   1.000
_cell.angle_alpha   90.00
_cell.angle_beta   90.00
_cell.angle_gamma   90.00
#
_symmetry.space_group_name_H-M   'P 1'
#
loop_
_entity.id
_entity.type
_entity.pdbx_description
1 polymer ?
#
loop_
_entity_poly.entity_id
_entity_poly.type
_entity_poly.pdbx_seq_one_letter_code
_entity_poly.pdbx_strand_id
1 'polypeptide(L)'
;KMEDLPKQAVKEQQKDETALVLGTLLKEGDTLTKSHLADVIYEQFGLPKRFCKEIVDLFFDEALECLVRGEELKLSNFGVFSIKQKSERPGRNPKSGESAIIKARQVVSFHPSGQLRKEVVEGRKHAAIALQASGAR
;
A
#
# COMPACT_ATOMS: atom_id res chain seq x y z
N LYS A 1 -18.06 -2.70 -34.74
CA LYS A 1 -18.60 -3.51 -33.63
C LYS A 1 -17.47 -3.67 -32.62
N MET A 2 -17.47 -2.83 -31.58
CA MET A 2 -16.65 -3.06 -30.40
C MET A 2 -17.29 -4.24 -29.66
N GLU A 3 -16.62 -5.38 -29.69
CA GLU A 3 -17.04 -6.57 -28.94
C GLU A 3 -16.87 -6.28 -27.46
N ASP A 4 -17.93 -6.57 -26.71
CA ASP A 4 -17.96 -6.58 -25.25
C ASP A 4 -16.98 -7.64 -24.72
N LEU A 5 -15.75 -7.21 -24.47
CA LEU A 5 -14.83 -8.01 -23.66
C LEU A 5 -15.39 -8.09 -22.24
N PRO A 6 -15.50 -9.29 -21.66
CA PRO A 6 -16.03 -9.44 -20.32
C PRO A 6 -15.21 -8.62 -19.35
N LYS A 7 -15.88 -7.84 -18.50
CA LYS A 7 -15.27 -6.91 -17.53
C LYS A 7 -14.18 -7.55 -16.64
N GLN A 8 -14.21 -8.85 -16.50
CA GLN A 8 -13.18 -9.62 -15.79
C GLN A 8 -11.88 -9.76 -16.57
N ALA A 9 -11.96 -10.02 -17.88
CA ALA A 9 -10.79 -10.15 -18.75
C ALA A 9 -10.06 -8.79 -18.88
N VAL A 10 -10.79 -7.68 -18.95
CA VAL A 10 -10.21 -6.33 -18.98
C VAL A 10 -9.47 -6.02 -17.66
N LYS A 11 -10.01 -6.45 -16.52
CA LYS A 11 -9.37 -6.25 -15.21
C LYS A 11 -8.11 -7.11 -15.04
N GLU A 12 -8.09 -8.32 -15.58
CA GLU A 12 -6.91 -9.20 -15.53
C GLU A 12 -5.79 -8.67 -16.43
N GLN A 13 -6.09 -8.27 -17.65
CA GLN A 13 -5.11 -7.65 -18.54
C GLN A 13 -4.52 -6.37 -17.97
N GLN A 14 -5.35 -5.51 -17.36
CA GLN A 14 -4.91 -4.28 -16.75
C GLN A 14 -4.05 -4.50 -15.50
N LYS A 15 -4.30 -5.58 -14.76
CA LYS A 15 -3.49 -6.00 -13.62
C LYS A 15 -2.10 -6.46 -14.06
N ASP A 16 -2.02 -7.21 -15.14
CA ASP A 16 -0.75 -7.71 -15.70
C ASP A 16 0.10 -6.58 -16.28
N GLU A 17 -0.52 -5.63 -16.97
CA GLU A 17 0.17 -4.44 -17.49
C GLU A 17 0.71 -3.56 -16.36
N THR A 18 -0.07 -3.34 -15.30
CA THR A 18 0.37 -2.57 -14.13
C THR A 18 1.52 -3.26 -13.40
N ALA A 19 1.46 -4.57 -13.25
CA ALA A 19 2.53 -5.36 -12.65
C ALA A 19 3.81 -5.30 -13.48
N LEU A 20 3.70 -5.30 -14.81
CA LEU A 20 4.83 -5.17 -15.71
C LEU A 20 5.48 -3.79 -15.61
N VAL A 21 4.69 -2.72 -15.59
CA VAL A 21 5.19 -1.34 -15.41
C VAL A 21 5.89 -1.17 -14.08
N LEU A 22 5.29 -1.66 -12.99
CA LEU A 22 5.90 -1.63 -11.66
C LEU A 22 7.21 -2.42 -11.61
N GLY A 23 7.25 -3.60 -12.20
CA GLY A 23 8.46 -4.42 -12.29
C GLY A 23 9.58 -3.77 -13.09
N THR A 24 9.25 -2.88 -14.02
CA THR A 24 10.23 -2.08 -14.78
C THR A 24 10.75 -0.89 -13.98
N LEU A 25 9.90 -0.28 -13.16
CA LEU A 25 10.21 0.91 -12.37
C LEU A 25 10.88 0.61 -11.03
N LEU A 26 10.58 -0.55 -10.44
CA LEU A 26 11.11 -0.99 -9.16
C LEU A 26 12.06 -2.17 -9.35
N LYS A 27 13.27 -2.05 -8.83
CA LYS A 27 14.21 -3.17 -8.69
C LYS A 27 13.90 -3.94 -7.41
N GLU A 28 14.34 -5.19 -7.37
CA GLU A 28 14.23 -6.00 -6.16
C GLU A 28 14.85 -5.29 -4.95
N GLY A 29 14.10 -5.19 -3.87
CA GLY A 29 14.51 -4.48 -2.66
C GLY A 29 14.21 -2.98 -2.62
N ASP A 30 13.71 -2.39 -3.71
CA ASP A 30 13.34 -0.98 -3.73
C ASP A 30 12.04 -0.74 -2.95
N THR A 31 11.92 0.46 -2.41
CA THR A 31 10.69 0.93 -1.74
C THR A 31 9.78 1.62 -2.73
N LEU A 32 8.50 1.23 -2.75
CA LEU A 32 7.48 1.95 -3.51
C LEU A 32 7.22 3.33 -2.90
N THR A 33 7.40 4.37 -3.68
CA THR A 33 7.20 5.77 -3.27
C THR A 33 6.04 6.41 -4.03
N LYS A 34 5.58 7.57 -3.58
CA LYS A 34 4.61 8.39 -4.31
C LYS A 34 5.09 8.72 -5.74
N SER A 35 6.39 8.94 -5.92
CA SER A 35 6.98 9.21 -7.23
C SER A 35 6.80 8.02 -8.17
N HIS A 36 7.03 6.81 -7.69
CA HIS A 36 6.80 5.59 -8.48
C HIS A 36 5.32 5.44 -8.86
N LEU A 37 4.39 5.77 -7.95
CA LEU A 37 2.96 5.76 -8.26
C LEU A 37 2.61 6.76 -9.37
N ALA A 38 3.20 7.97 -9.33
CA ALA A 38 3.02 8.97 -10.37
C ALA A 38 3.58 8.50 -11.72
N ASP A 39 4.72 7.83 -11.73
CA ASP A 39 5.32 7.25 -12.93
C ASP A 39 4.45 6.13 -13.52
N VAL A 40 3.85 5.28 -12.68
CA VAL A 40 2.89 4.26 -13.13
C VAL A 40 1.67 4.91 -13.80
N ILE A 41 1.11 5.96 -13.21
CA ILE A 41 -0.02 6.69 -13.82
C ILE A 41 0.39 7.31 -15.17
N TYR A 42 1.59 7.87 -15.25
CA TYR A 42 2.12 8.42 -16.49
C TYR A 42 2.22 7.35 -17.59
N GLU A 43 2.80 6.20 -17.29
CA GLU A 43 2.94 5.09 -18.24
C GLU A 43 1.60 4.49 -18.67
N GLN A 44 0.63 4.41 -17.77
CA GLN A 44 -0.69 3.85 -18.04
C GLN A 44 -1.61 4.79 -18.84
N PHE A 45 -1.58 6.09 -18.55
CA PHE A 45 -2.56 7.04 -19.07
C PHE A 45 -1.96 8.12 -19.98
N GLY A 46 -0.64 8.25 -20.06
CA GLY A 46 0.04 9.25 -20.87
C GLY A 46 -0.24 10.70 -20.46
N LEU A 47 -0.70 10.93 -19.22
CA LEU A 47 -0.94 12.27 -18.70
C LEU A 47 0.38 12.99 -18.43
N PRO A 48 0.42 14.35 -18.48
CA PRO A 48 1.64 15.07 -18.11
C PRO A 48 2.13 14.69 -16.71
N LYS A 49 3.43 14.49 -16.53
CA LYS A 49 4.03 14.05 -15.26
C LYS A 49 3.65 14.89 -14.05
N ARG A 50 3.48 16.21 -14.26
CA ARG A 50 3.01 17.11 -13.21
C ARG A 50 1.62 16.71 -12.72
N PHE A 51 0.70 16.44 -13.63
CA PHE A 51 -0.66 15.97 -13.31
C PHE A 51 -0.64 14.64 -12.56
N CYS A 52 0.21 13.70 -12.98
CA CYS A 52 0.33 12.41 -12.30
C CYS A 52 0.74 12.59 -10.84
N LYS A 53 1.69 13.48 -10.56
CA LYS A 53 2.10 13.81 -9.18
C LYS A 53 0.96 14.47 -8.38
N GLU A 54 0.27 15.42 -8.97
CA GLU A 54 -0.87 16.11 -8.35
C GLU A 54 -1.99 15.11 -7.98
N ILE A 55 -2.29 14.14 -8.85
CA ILE A 55 -3.28 13.09 -8.57
C ILE A 55 -2.87 12.24 -7.36
N VAL A 56 -1.62 11.81 -7.30
CA VAL A 56 -1.11 11.01 -6.17
C VAL A 56 -1.13 11.82 -4.88
N ASP A 57 -0.66 13.06 -4.93
CA ASP A 57 -0.65 13.93 -3.76
C ASP A 57 -2.07 14.22 -3.27
N LEU A 58 -3.00 14.50 -4.16
CA LEU A 58 -4.41 14.71 -3.83
C LEU A 58 -5.00 13.51 -3.08
N PHE A 59 -4.75 12.29 -3.53
CA PHE A 59 -5.22 11.08 -2.84
C PHE A 59 -4.68 11.00 -1.40
N PHE A 60 -3.38 11.21 -1.21
CA PHE A 60 -2.78 11.12 0.12
C PHE A 60 -3.18 12.29 1.02
N ASP A 61 -3.39 13.47 0.48
CA ASP A 61 -3.87 14.63 1.23
C ASP A 61 -5.31 14.39 1.73
N GLU A 62 -6.20 13.87 0.89
CA GLU A 62 -7.56 13.49 1.28
C GLU A 62 -7.56 12.36 2.33
N ALA A 63 -6.69 11.38 2.18
CA ALA A 63 -6.53 10.31 3.15
C ALA A 63 -6.05 10.84 4.51
N LEU A 64 -5.10 11.77 4.50
CA LEU A 64 -4.62 12.45 5.72
C LEU A 64 -5.73 13.24 6.40
N GLU A 65 -6.45 14.06 5.66
CA GLU A 65 -7.58 14.85 6.18
C GLU A 65 -8.66 13.98 6.80
N CYS A 66 -9.02 12.87 6.16
CA CYS A 66 -9.96 11.89 6.70
C CYS A 66 -9.51 11.38 8.09
N LEU A 67 -8.25 10.98 8.20
CA LEU A 67 -7.70 10.45 9.45
C LEU A 67 -7.52 11.54 10.53
N VAL A 68 -7.16 12.75 10.15
CA VAL A 68 -7.06 13.90 11.08
C VAL A 68 -8.41 14.23 11.68
N ARG A 69 -9.50 14.10 10.93
CA ARG A 69 -10.87 14.22 11.46
C ARG A 69 -11.30 13.07 12.37
N GLY A 70 -10.49 12.04 12.52
CA GLY A 70 -10.81 10.84 13.30
C GLY A 70 -11.75 9.86 12.59
N GLU A 71 -11.93 10.01 11.29
CA GLU A 71 -12.76 9.13 10.47
C GLU A 71 -11.95 7.90 9.98
N GLU A 72 -12.64 6.82 9.68
CA GLU A 72 -12.00 5.65 9.07
C GLU A 72 -11.76 5.85 7.57
N LEU A 73 -10.59 5.47 7.12
CA LEU A 73 -10.25 5.39 5.70
C LEU A 73 -10.31 3.92 5.26
N LYS A 74 -11.34 3.58 4.48
CA LYS A 74 -11.53 2.24 3.97
C LYS A 74 -11.14 2.15 2.49
N LEU A 75 -10.11 1.37 2.21
CA LEU A 75 -9.67 1.05 0.85
C LEU A 75 -10.09 -0.39 0.53
N SER A 76 -11.13 -0.54 -0.30
CA SER A 76 -11.70 -1.85 -0.65
C SER A 76 -10.63 -2.80 -1.19
N ASN A 77 -10.63 -4.04 -0.72
CA ASN A 77 -9.67 -5.09 -1.05
C ASN A 77 -8.23 -4.84 -0.59
N PHE A 78 -7.95 -3.70 0.01
CA PHE A 78 -6.64 -3.36 0.56
C PHE A 78 -6.64 -3.40 2.09
N GLY A 79 -7.42 -2.54 2.73
CA GLY A 79 -7.50 -2.51 4.18
C GLY A 79 -8.21 -1.26 4.70
N VAL A 80 -8.20 -1.13 6.01
CA VAL A 80 -8.82 -0.03 6.73
C VAL A 80 -7.79 0.64 7.63
N PHE A 81 -7.69 1.95 7.53
CA PHE A 81 -6.95 2.80 8.48
C PHE A 81 -7.96 3.40 9.47
N SER A 82 -7.67 3.27 10.74
CA SER A 82 -8.50 3.82 11.83
C SER A 82 -7.64 4.48 12.89
N ILE A 83 -8.26 5.43 13.61
CA ILE A 83 -7.63 6.11 14.74
C ILE A 83 -8.04 5.40 16.02
N LYS A 84 -7.06 5.02 16.83
CA LYS A 84 -7.27 4.41 18.15
C LYS A 84 -6.78 5.34 19.26
N GLN A 85 -7.61 5.51 20.26
CA GLN A 85 -7.23 6.18 21.50
C GLN A 85 -6.47 5.19 22.38
N LYS A 86 -5.26 5.54 22.76
CA LYS A 86 -4.48 4.84 23.78
C LYS A 86 -4.54 5.62 25.08
N SER A 87 -5.07 5.00 26.11
CA SER A 87 -5.09 5.57 27.46
C SER A 87 -3.71 5.65 28.06
N GLU A 88 -3.54 6.53 29.02
CA GLU A 88 -2.35 6.60 29.85
C GLU A 88 -2.11 5.27 30.56
N ARG A 89 -0.88 4.83 30.57
CA ARG A 89 -0.48 3.59 31.23
C ARG A 89 0.90 3.69 31.86
N PRO A 90 1.17 2.94 32.94
CA PRO A 90 2.50 2.84 33.51
C PRO A 90 3.45 2.14 32.53
N GLY A 91 4.66 2.66 32.40
CA GLY A 91 5.72 2.08 31.60
C GLY A 91 7.05 2.15 32.34
N ARG A 92 8.12 1.66 31.74
CA ARG A 92 9.49 1.77 32.24
C ARG A 92 10.41 2.30 31.17
N ASN A 93 11.35 3.13 31.57
CA ASN A 93 12.44 3.57 30.70
C ASN A 93 13.39 2.37 30.47
N PRO A 94 13.58 1.90 29.21
CA PRO A 94 14.43 0.74 28.95
C PRO A 94 15.92 0.99 29.25
N LYS A 95 16.36 2.24 29.36
CA LYS A 95 17.75 2.61 29.66
C LYS A 95 18.06 2.71 31.16
N SER A 96 17.12 3.23 31.96
CA SER A 96 17.33 3.48 33.39
C SER A 96 16.55 2.52 34.30
N GLY A 97 15.55 1.80 33.76
CA GLY A 97 14.66 0.94 34.52
C GLY A 97 13.66 1.69 35.41
N GLU A 98 13.67 3.05 35.39
CA GLU A 98 12.76 3.89 36.15
C GLU A 98 11.34 3.84 35.65
N SER A 99 10.37 3.97 36.56
CA SER A 99 8.97 4.11 36.23
C SER A 99 8.74 5.40 35.44
N ALA A 100 8.11 5.28 34.27
CA ALA A 100 7.65 6.41 33.47
C ALA A 100 6.18 6.22 33.11
N ILE A 101 5.43 7.33 33.04
CA ILE A 101 4.04 7.31 32.59
C ILE A 101 4.02 7.51 31.08
N ILE A 102 3.45 6.54 30.37
CA ILE A 102 3.16 6.69 28.94
C ILE A 102 1.87 7.46 28.79
N LYS A 103 1.96 8.70 28.27
CA LYS A 103 0.82 9.60 28.12
C LYS A 103 -0.22 9.04 27.16
N ALA A 104 -1.48 9.40 27.39
CA ALA A 104 -2.56 9.16 26.44
C ALA A 104 -2.23 9.76 25.07
N ARG A 105 -2.51 9.03 24.01
CA ARG A 105 -2.25 9.46 22.64
C ARG A 105 -3.19 8.82 21.63
N GLN A 106 -3.33 9.44 20.49
CA GLN A 106 -3.98 8.86 19.32
C GLN A 106 -2.95 8.17 18.44
N VAL A 107 -3.27 7.00 17.92
CA VAL A 107 -2.42 6.24 17.00
C VAL A 107 -3.21 5.81 15.77
N VAL A 108 -2.54 5.78 14.62
CA VAL A 108 -3.11 5.22 13.39
C VAL A 108 -2.92 3.71 13.42
N SER A 109 -3.99 2.98 13.17
CA SER A 109 -3.99 1.52 13.09
C SER A 109 -4.39 1.10 11.69
N PHE A 110 -3.64 0.18 11.08
CA PHE A 110 -3.97 -0.40 9.79
C PHE A 110 -4.39 -1.86 9.94
N HIS A 111 -5.54 -2.20 9.36
CA HIS A 111 -6.05 -3.57 9.32
C HIS A 111 -6.12 -4.01 7.86
N PRO A 112 -5.25 -4.92 7.42
CA PRO A 112 -5.26 -5.44 6.06
C PRO A 112 -6.54 -6.22 5.78
N SER A 113 -7.06 -6.11 4.56
CA SER A 113 -8.19 -6.91 4.11
C SER A 113 -7.83 -8.40 4.01
N GLY A 114 -8.83 -9.26 4.03
CA GLY A 114 -8.64 -10.70 3.78
C GLY A 114 -7.99 -10.97 2.43
N GLN A 115 -8.38 -10.21 1.42
CA GLN A 115 -7.82 -10.32 0.06
C GLN A 115 -6.33 -9.92 0.05
N LEU A 116 -5.96 -8.81 0.67
CA LEU A 116 -4.55 -8.40 0.75
C LEU A 116 -3.70 -9.47 1.43
N ARG A 117 -4.17 -10.00 2.57
CA ARG A 117 -3.44 -11.06 3.29
C ARG A 117 -3.24 -12.31 2.43
N LYS A 118 -4.27 -12.72 1.72
CA LYS A 118 -4.22 -13.86 0.80
C LYS A 118 -3.20 -13.64 -0.32
N GLU A 119 -3.26 -12.51 -0.99
CA GLU A 119 -2.34 -12.17 -2.09
C GLU A 119 -0.89 -12.08 -1.63
N VAL A 120 -0.63 -11.51 -0.47
CA VAL A 120 0.74 -11.45 0.10
C VAL A 120 1.28 -12.84 0.39
N VAL A 121 0.47 -13.76 0.94
CA VAL A 121 0.87 -15.15 1.21
C VAL A 121 1.15 -15.91 -0.09
N GLU A 122 0.29 -15.77 -1.10
CA GLU A 122 0.46 -16.41 -2.41
C GLU A 122 1.65 -15.82 -3.18
N GLY A 123 1.83 -14.50 -3.18
CA GLY A 123 2.97 -13.84 -3.81
C GLY A 123 4.30 -14.28 -3.20
N ARG A 124 4.36 -14.46 -1.88
CA ARG A 124 5.53 -15.00 -1.20
C ARG A 124 5.86 -16.44 -1.63
N LYS A 125 4.84 -17.26 -1.88
CA LYS A 125 5.03 -18.63 -2.42
C LYS A 125 5.62 -18.58 -3.82
N HIS A 126 5.11 -17.74 -4.69
CA HIS A 126 5.63 -17.56 -6.05
C HIS A 126 7.07 -17.04 -6.06
N ALA A 127 7.40 -16.06 -5.22
CA ALA A 127 8.76 -15.54 -5.07
C ALA A 127 9.72 -16.62 -4.56
N ALA A 128 9.32 -17.44 -3.60
CA ALA A 128 10.12 -18.56 -3.10
C ALA A 128 10.37 -19.62 -4.18
N ILE A 129 9.37 -19.95 -5.00
CA ILE A 129 9.50 -20.88 -6.11
C ILE A 129 10.45 -20.32 -7.19
N ALA A 130 10.32 -19.03 -7.51
CA ALA A 130 11.18 -18.36 -8.48
C ALA A 130 12.64 -18.33 -8.02
N LEU A 131 12.90 -18.07 -6.72
CA LEU A 131 14.23 -18.11 -6.13
C LEU A 131 14.84 -19.52 -6.16
N GLN A 132 14.04 -20.55 -5.89
CA GLN A 132 14.48 -21.95 -5.97
C GLN A 132 14.78 -22.37 -7.40
N ALA A 133 14.01 -21.90 -8.39
CA ALA A 133 14.24 -22.16 -9.80
C ALA A 133 15.49 -21.44 -10.33
N SER A 134 15.81 -20.24 -9.82
CA SER A 134 17.01 -19.48 -10.20
C SER A 134 18.26 -19.89 -9.41
N GLY A 135 18.10 -20.51 -8.25
CA GLY A 135 19.19 -20.98 -7.38
C GLY A 135 19.69 -22.40 -7.65
N ALA A 136 19.20 -23.06 -8.68
CA ALA A 136 19.64 -24.39 -9.09
C ALA A 136 20.98 -24.34 -9.84
N ARG A 137 22.00 -23.82 -9.24
CA ARG A 137 23.41 -23.98 -9.65
C ARG A 137 24.32 -24.02 -8.43
#